data_573c69f832f580b3784239d86ab04bf2
#
_entry.id   573c69f832f580b3784239d86ab04bf2
#
_cell.length_a   1.000
_cell.length_b   1.000
_cell.length_c   1.000
_cell.angle_alpha   90.00
_cell.angle_beta   90.00
_cell.angle_gamma   90.00
#
_symmetry.space_group_name_H-M   'P 1'
#
loop_
_entity.id
_entity.type
_entity.pdbx_description
1 polymer ?
#
loop_
_entity_poly.entity_id
_entity_poly.type
_entity_poly.pdbx_seq_one_letter_code
_entity_poly.pdbx_strand_id
1 'polypeptide(L)'
;MEERAVILVEGVSDRIAVEALAERRGRDLRGEGVSVVPIGGAQALGRFLERFGADVRLAGLCDAGEERDFARALERAGLGIDLTRADMEALGFYVCEADLEDELIRALGADRVEQIVEAHGDLRPLRTLQKQAAWNGRPLEHQLRRFMGSGGSRKLKYALLLVEALEPAQVPRPLDLVLTHV
;
A
#
# COMPACT_ATOMS: atom_id res chain seq x y z
N MET A 1 9.90 -16.74 17.91
CA MET A 1 10.75 -15.64 17.42
C MET A 1 10.09 -14.38 17.93
N GLU A 2 10.83 -13.51 18.57
CA GLU A 2 10.31 -12.27 19.14
C GLU A 2 10.09 -11.26 17.99
N GLU A 3 8.92 -10.60 17.98
CA GLU A 3 8.55 -9.63 16.96
C GLU A 3 9.33 -8.32 17.20
N ARG A 4 10.19 -7.94 16.29
CA ARG A 4 11.07 -6.77 16.40
C ARG A 4 10.49 -5.52 15.77
N ALA A 5 9.73 -5.70 14.69
CA ALA A 5 9.06 -4.62 13.99
C ALA A 5 7.74 -5.06 13.39
N VAL A 6 6.81 -4.12 13.25
CA VAL A 6 5.50 -4.35 12.63
C VAL A 6 5.21 -3.24 11.64
N ILE A 7 4.84 -3.62 10.42
CA ILE A 7 4.31 -2.71 9.40
C ILE A 7 2.79 -2.83 9.41
N LEU A 8 2.11 -1.75 9.77
CA LEU A 8 0.65 -1.66 9.78
C LEU A 8 0.17 -1.13 8.45
N VAL A 9 -0.69 -1.87 7.77
CA VAL A 9 -1.24 -1.51 6.46
C VAL A 9 -2.77 -1.61 6.49
N GLU A 10 -3.46 -0.91 5.59
CA GLU A 10 -4.93 -0.88 5.63
C GLU A 10 -5.55 -2.23 5.33
N GLY A 11 -5.05 -2.91 4.28
CA GLY A 11 -5.66 -4.12 3.77
C GLY A 11 -4.68 -5.22 3.36
N VAL A 12 -5.26 -6.32 2.91
CA VAL A 12 -4.49 -7.51 2.47
C VAL A 12 -3.70 -7.23 1.19
N SER A 13 -4.21 -6.38 0.29
CA SER A 13 -3.48 -5.97 -0.93
C SER A 13 -2.18 -5.25 -0.60
N ASP A 14 -2.23 -4.34 0.38
CA ASP A 14 -1.06 -3.58 0.80
C ASP A 14 -0.02 -4.49 1.44
N ARG A 15 -0.47 -5.45 2.26
CA ARG A 15 0.41 -6.49 2.80
C ARG A 15 1.11 -7.26 1.70
N ILE A 16 0.36 -7.72 0.69
CA ILE A 16 0.93 -8.47 -0.45
C ILE A 16 1.99 -7.62 -1.17
N ALA A 17 1.72 -6.34 -1.41
CA ALA A 17 2.66 -5.44 -2.08
C ALA A 17 3.95 -5.24 -1.26
N VAL A 18 3.83 -5.02 0.05
CA VAL A 18 4.99 -4.84 0.95
C VAL A 18 5.82 -6.13 1.01
N GLU A 19 5.18 -7.28 1.22
CA GLU A 19 5.84 -8.59 1.28
C GLU A 19 6.52 -8.94 -0.05
N ALA A 20 5.85 -8.72 -1.19
CA ALA A 20 6.42 -8.95 -2.52
C ALA A 20 7.63 -8.06 -2.80
N LEU A 21 7.60 -6.78 -2.41
CA LEU A 21 8.75 -5.90 -2.56
C LEU A 21 9.92 -6.34 -1.67
N ALA A 22 9.64 -6.76 -0.44
CA ALA A 22 10.67 -7.27 0.46
C ALA A 22 11.35 -8.52 -0.12
N GLU A 23 10.58 -9.48 -0.62
CA GLU A 23 11.09 -10.69 -1.27
C GLU A 23 11.97 -10.35 -2.48
N ARG A 24 11.54 -9.45 -3.34
CA ARG A 24 12.32 -8.96 -4.49
C ARG A 24 13.65 -8.31 -4.09
N ARG A 25 13.73 -7.74 -2.89
CA ARG A 25 14.95 -7.17 -2.30
C ARG A 25 15.79 -8.21 -1.55
N GLY A 26 15.40 -9.49 -1.59
CA GLY A 26 16.08 -10.57 -0.89
C GLY A 26 15.93 -10.51 0.63
N ARG A 27 14.90 -9.81 1.16
CA ARG A 27 14.60 -9.74 2.58
C ARG A 27 13.64 -10.86 2.99
N ASP A 28 13.99 -11.59 4.03
CA ASP A 28 13.07 -12.50 4.73
C ASP A 28 12.50 -11.78 5.96
N LEU A 29 11.41 -11.03 5.76
CA LEU A 29 10.78 -10.27 6.85
C LEU A 29 10.48 -11.13 8.07
N ARG A 30 10.01 -12.35 7.86
CA ARG A 30 9.70 -13.28 8.96
C ARG A 30 10.97 -13.68 9.71
N GLY A 31 12.04 -14.02 8.99
CA GLY A 31 13.35 -14.34 9.55
C GLY A 31 13.99 -13.15 10.28
N GLU A 32 13.69 -11.93 9.84
CA GLU A 32 14.11 -10.68 10.45
C GLU A 32 13.27 -10.27 11.69
N GLY A 33 12.19 -11.00 11.98
CA GLY A 33 11.25 -10.66 13.06
C GLY A 33 10.34 -9.48 12.71
N VAL A 34 10.06 -9.27 11.41
CA VAL A 34 9.17 -8.22 10.90
C VAL A 34 7.84 -8.83 10.45
N SER A 35 6.74 -8.30 10.92
CA SER A 35 5.39 -8.69 10.50
C SER A 35 4.71 -7.57 9.72
N VAL A 36 3.99 -7.91 8.66
CA VAL A 36 3.11 -6.98 7.94
C VAL A 36 1.66 -7.31 8.29
N VAL A 37 0.99 -6.39 8.96
CA VAL A 37 -0.32 -6.61 9.57
C VAL A 37 -1.39 -5.73 8.94
N PRO A 38 -2.37 -6.31 8.20
CA PRO A 38 -3.52 -5.56 7.74
C PRO A 38 -4.45 -5.25 8.92
N ILE A 39 -4.73 -3.96 9.12
CA ILE A 39 -5.53 -3.49 10.26
C ILE A 39 -7.04 -3.47 9.98
N GLY A 40 -7.46 -3.60 8.72
CA GLY A 40 -8.88 -3.57 8.33
C GLY A 40 -9.50 -2.17 8.31
N GLY A 41 -8.68 -1.15 7.99
CA GLY A 41 -9.07 0.26 7.88
C GLY A 41 -8.50 1.13 9.01
N ALA A 42 -8.30 2.41 8.72
CA ALA A 42 -7.61 3.38 9.58
C ALA A 42 -8.18 3.50 11.00
N GLN A 43 -9.51 3.30 11.15
CA GLN A 43 -10.18 3.37 12.46
C GLN A 43 -9.67 2.33 13.46
N ALA A 44 -9.06 1.25 12.98
CA ALA A 44 -8.53 0.20 13.83
C ALA A 44 -7.11 0.49 14.35
N LEU A 45 -6.38 1.46 13.76
CA LEU A 45 -4.97 1.72 14.04
C LEU A 45 -4.69 1.87 15.54
N GLY A 46 -5.49 2.63 16.27
CA GLY A 46 -5.29 2.87 17.71
C GLY A 46 -5.20 1.57 18.52
N ARG A 47 -6.04 0.58 18.22
CA ARG A 47 -6.01 -0.73 18.91
C ARG A 47 -4.72 -1.51 18.63
N PHE A 48 -4.15 -1.35 17.45
CA PHE A 48 -2.89 -1.99 17.09
C PHE A 48 -1.70 -1.30 17.77
N LEU A 49 -1.71 0.05 17.83
CA LEU A 49 -0.69 0.81 18.56
C LEU A 49 -0.64 0.45 20.04
N GLU A 50 -1.79 0.27 20.69
CA GLU A 50 -1.88 -0.16 22.09
C GLU A 50 -1.40 -1.60 22.33
N ARG A 51 -1.50 -2.46 21.31
CA ARG A 51 -1.16 -3.88 21.39
C ARG A 51 0.36 -4.12 21.44
N PHE A 52 1.12 -3.30 20.72
CA PHE A 52 2.56 -3.47 20.60
C PHE A 52 3.29 -2.66 21.68
N GLY A 53 4.20 -3.30 22.40
CA GLY A 53 5.00 -2.65 23.43
C GLY A 53 6.03 -1.66 22.86
N ALA A 54 6.65 -0.88 23.74
CA ALA A 54 7.66 0.12 23.36
C ALA A 54 8.91 -0.46 22.67
N ASP A 55 9.15 -1.75 22.82
CA ASP A 55 10.32 -2.44 22.25
C ASP A 55 10.10 -2.87 20.79
N VAL A 56 8.87 -2.76 20.26
CA VAL A 56 8.52 -3.11 18.88
C VAL A 56 8.56 -1.87 18.01
N ARG A 57 9.40 -1.87 16.98
CA ARG A 57 9.44 -0.79 16.01
C ARG A 57 8.16 -0.82 15.16
N LEU A 58 7.45 0.28 15.10
CA LEU A 58 6.23 0.40 14.30
C LEU A 58 6.48 1.21 13.03
N ALA A 59 5.90 0.75 11.94
CA ALA A 59 5.80 1.50 10.69
C ALA A 59 4.39 1.35 10.13
N GLY A 60 4.00 2.18 9.18
CA GLY A 60 2.69 2.07 8.57
C GLY A 60 2.60 2.71 7.20
N LEU A 61 1.61 2.24 6.43
CA LEU A 61 1.25 2.76 5.13
C LEU A 61 -0.25 3.02 5.11
N CYS A 62 -0.65 4.21 4.68
CA CYS A 62 -2.06 4.57 4.53
C CYS A 62 -2.32 5.37 3.26
N ASP A 63 -3.59 5.38 2.85
CA ASP A 63 -4.08 6.20 1.76
C ASP A 63 -4.28 7.66 2.21
N ALA A 64 -4.16 8.62 1.28
CA ALA A 64 -4.36 10.04 1.60
C ALA A 64 -5.73 10.34 2.21
N GLY A 65 -6.75 9.57 1.83
CA GLY A 65 -8.10 9.70 2.41
C GLY A 65 -8.16 9.38 3.91
N GLU A 66 -7.23 8.59 4.43
CA GLU A 66 -7.18 8.12 5.82
C GLU A 66 -6.07 8.77 6.65
N GLU A 67 -5.27 9.66 6.05
CA GLU A 67 -4.16 10.37 6.71
C GLU A 67 -4.55 11.00 8.04
N ARG A 68 -5.71 11.67 8.08
CA ARG A 68 -6.21 12.31 9.32
C ARG A 68 -6.56 11.32 10.43
N ASP A 69 -7.06 10.17 10.06
CA ASP A 69 -7.41 9.13 11.03
C ASP A 69 -6.15 8.47 11.60
N PHE A 70 -5.13 8.28 10.76
CA PHE A 70 -3.80 7.84 11.19
C PHE A 70 -3.16 8.87 12.14
N ALA A 71 -3.10 10.15 11.76
CA ALA A 71 -2.56 11.21 12.62
C ALA A 71 -3.24 11.23 14.00
N ARG A 72 -4.58 11.22 14.04
CA ARG A 72 -5.34 11.20 15.30
C ARG A 72 -5.10 9.95 16.14
N ALA A 73 -4.88 8.80 15.51
CA ALA A 73 -4.59 7.57 16.24
C ALA A 73 -3.19 7.62 16.87
N LEU A 74 -2.19 8.13 16.14
CA LEU A 74 -0.84 8.36 16.64
C LEU A 74 -0.81 9.37 17.81
N GLU A 75 -1.54 10.48 17.67
CA GLU A 75 -1.69 11.48 18.72
C GLU A 75 -2.31 10.90 19.99
N ARG A 76 -3.40 10.13 19.86
CA ARG A 76 -4.04 9.44 21.00
C ARG A 76 -3.12 8.43 21.67
N ALA A 77 -2.21 7.82 20.89
CA ALA A 77 -1.18 6.94 21.43
C ALA A 77 0.00 7.70 22.08
N GLY A 78 -0.05 9.04 22.13
CA GLY A 78 0.96 9.87 22.76
C GLY A 78 2.22 10.10 21.93
N LEU A 79 2.16 9.84 20.62
CA LEU A 79 3.30 9.94 19.70
C LEU A 79 3.51 11.35 19.13
N GLY A 80 2.69 12.33 19.52
CA GLY A 80 2.82 13.72 19.12
C GLY A 80 1.52 14.49 19.31
N ILE A 81 1.53 15.76 18.89
CA ILE A 81 0.39 16.69 18.93
C ILE A 81 0.36 17.44 17.59
N ASP A 82 -0.81 17.60 16.98
CA ASP A 82 -1.02 18.27 15.68
C ASP A 82 -0.06 17.74 14.59
N LEU A 83 0.04 16.42 14.49
CA LEU A 83 0.99 15.74 13.60
C LEU A 83 0.76 16.11 12.14
N THR A 84 1.79 16.64 11.52
CA THR A 84 1.87 16.83 10.07
C THR A 84 2.28 15.52 9.38
N ARG A 85 2.15 15.46 8.05
CA ARG A 85 2.66 14.32 7.27
C ARG A 85 4.15 14.07 7.51
N ALA A 86 4.96 15.14 7.61
CA ALA A 86 6.39 15.01 7.90
C ALA A 86 6.65 14.40 9.28
N ASP A 87 5.84 14.76 10.28
CA ASP A 87 5.94 14.17 11.62
C ASP A 87 5.54 12.69 11.61
N MET A 88 4.49 12.33 10.86
CA MET A 88 4.09 10.94 10.66
C MET A 88 5.21 10.13 9.97
N GLU A 89 5.85 10.68 8.93
CA GLU A 89 6.99 10.04 8.27
C GLU A 89 8.17 9.83 9.23
N ALA A 90 8.46 10.80 10.10
CA ALA A 90 9.49 10.66 11.12
C ALA A 90 9.19 9.53 12.12
N LEU A 91 7.90 9.24 12.34
CA LEU A 91 7.42 8.12 13.15
C LEU A 91 7.35 6.79 12.38
N GLY A 92 7.66 6.79 11.06
CA GLY A 92 7.61 5.59 10.22
C GLY A 92 6.26 5.35 9.53
N PHE A 93 5.35 6.33 9.54
CA PHE A 93 4.05 6.23 8.88
C PHE A 93 4.00 7.05 7.60
N TYR A 94 3.81 6.38 6.49
CA TYR A 94 3.91 6.96 5.15
C TYR A 94 2.54 7.00 4.47
N VAL A 95 2.29 8.03 3.68
CA VAL A 95 1.00 8.29 3.03
C VAL A 95 1.16 8.17 1.52
N CYS A 96 0.35 7.30 0.89
CA CYS A 96 0.17 7.26 -0.56
C CYS A 96 -0.61 8.51 -1.03
N GLU A 97 -0.30 9.06 -2.22
CA GLU A 97 -0.97 10.26 -2.72
C GLU A 97 -2.48 10.08 -2.93
N ALA A 98 -2.89 8.92 -3.39
CA ALA A 98 -4.29 8.54 -3.46
C ALA A 98 -4.49 7.20 -2.72
N ASP A 99 -3.99 6.12 -3.29
CA ASP A 99 -3.92 4.77 -2.71
C ASP A 99 -2.71 4.03 -3.30
N LEU A 100 -2.44 2.82 -2.82
CA LEU A 100 -1.30 2.03 -3.28
C LEU A 100 -1.44 1.64 -4.77
N GLU A 101 -2.64 1.37 -5.26
CA GLU A 101 -2.87 1.07 -6.67
C GLU A 101 -2.48 2.26 -7.56
N ASP A 102 -2.82 3.47 -7.16
CA ASP A 102 -2.42 4.69 -7.88
C ASP A 102 -0.91 4.86 -7.90
N GLU A 103 -0.23 4.66 -6.76
CA GLU A 103 1.23 4.71 -6.67
C GLU A 103 1.89 3.75 -7.66
N LEU A 104 1.42 2.50 -7.73
CA LEU A 104 1.96 1.46 -8.61
C LEU A 104 1.68 1.76 -10.10
N ILE A 105 0.47 2.24 -10.43
CA ILE A 105 0.11 2.63 -11.79
C ILE A 105 0.98 3.81 -12.25
N ARG A 106 1.17 4.83 -11.42
CA ARG A 106 2.02 5.99 -11.76
C ARG A 106 3.49 5.60 -11.93
N ALA A 107 3.98 4.70 -11.10
CA ALA A 107 5.36 4.24 -11.15
C ALA A 107 5.69 3.44 -12.41
N LEU A 108 4.77 2.58 -12.86
CA LEU A 108 4.93 1.75 -14.06
C LEU A 108 4.54 2.49 -15.35
N GLY A 109 3.62 3.44 -15.25
CA GLY A 109 2.92 4.04 -16.38
C GLY A 109 1.73 3.20 -16.88
N ALA A 110 0.66 3.87 -17.27
CA ALA A 110 -0.61 3.24 -17.63
C ALA A 110 -0.50 2.22 -18.76
N ASP A 111 0.30 2.52 -19.80
CA ASP A 111 0.50 1.62 -20.94
C ASP A 111 1.14 0.30 -20.52
N ARG A 112 2.13 0.36 -19.63
CA ARG A 112 2.77 -0.85 -19.11
C ARG A 112 1.82 -1.67 -18.27
N VAL A 113 1.01 -1.01 -17.45
CA VAL A 113 -0.01 -1.67 -16.63
C VAL A 113 -1.08 -2.33 -17.51
N GLU A 114 -1.52 -1.69 -18.61
CA GLU A 114 -2.45 -2.31 -19.56
C GLU A 114 -1.86 -3.55 -20.22
N GLN A 115 -0.56 -3.53 -20.58
CA GLN A 115 0.14 -4.72 -21.09
C GLN A 115 0.15 -5.86 -20.06
N ILE A 116 0.35 -5.56 -18.78
CA ILE A 116 0.27 -6.56 -17.71
C ILE A 116 -1.15 -7.15 -17.61
N VAL A 117 -2.17 -6.30 -17.69
CA VAL A 117 -3.58 -6.72 -17.69
C VAL A 117 -3.86 -7.65 -18.89
N GLU A 118 -3.36 -7.33 -20.07
CA GLU A 118 -3.48 -8.16 -21.27
C GLU A 118 -2.77 -9.51 -21.11
N ALA A 119 -1.52 -9.50 -20.67
CA ALA A 119 -0.72 -10.70 -20.46
C ALA A 119 -1.35 -11.69 -19.47
N HIS A 120 -2.14 -11.17 -18.52
CA HIS A 120 -2.86 -11.98 -17.52
C HIS A 120 -4.32 -12.30 -17.89
N GLY A 121 -4.73 -12.04 -19.15
CA GLY A 121 -6.03 -12.43 -19.70
C GLY A 121 -7.21 -11.54 -19.29
N ASP A 122 -6.94 -10.40 -18.67
CA ASP A 122 -7.98 -9.50 -18.12
C ASP A 122 -8.31 -8.32 -19.04
N LEU A 123 -7.77 -8.28 -20.28
CA LEU A 123 -8.02 -7.17 -21.21
C LEU A 123 -9.52 -7.04 -21.56
N ARG A 124 -10.22 -8.14 -21.78
CA ARG A 124 -11.66 -8.12 -22.11
C ARG A 124 -12.51 -7.50 -20.99
N PRO A 125 -12.37 -7.90 -19.71
CA PRO A 125 -13.01 -7.22 -18.59
C PRO A 125 -12.66 -5.73 -18.48
N LEU A 126 -11.39 -5.35 -18.70
CA LEU A 126 -10.98 -3.95 -18.74
C LEU A 126 -11.72 -3.17 -19.84
N ARG A 127 -11.76 -3.69 -21.07
CA ARG A 127 -12.49 -3.06 -22.20
C ARG A 127 -13.98 -2.93 -21.91
N THR A 128 -14.56 -3.87 -21.17
CA THR A 128 -15.95 -3.80 -20.74
C THR A 128 -16.18 -2.63 -19.77
N LEU A 129 -15.28 -2.42 -18.80
CA LEU A 129 -15.32 -1.27 -17.90
C LEU A 129 -15.18 0.05 -18.67
N GLN A 130 -14.22 0.13 -19.60
CA GLN A 130 -13.95 1.34 -20.40
C GLN A 130 -15.15 1.79 -21.24
N LYS A 131 -16.03 0.87 -21.66
CA LYS A 131 -17.26 1.17 -22.40
C LYS A 131 -18.42 1.67 -21.54
N GLN A 132 -18.34 1.55 -20.22
CA GLN A 132 -19.38 2.06 -19.32
C GLN A 132 -19.42 3.59 -19.37
N ALA A 133 -20.61 4.18 -19.39
CA ALA A 133 -20.80 5.63 -19.51
C ALA A 133 -20.03 6.44 -18.46
N ALA A 134 -19.91 5.89 -17.24
CA ALA A 134 -19.16 6.54 -16.16
C ALA A 134 -17.63 6.55 -16.38
N TRP A 135 -17.10 5.68 -17.23
CA TRP A 135 -15.65 5.47 -17.41
C TRP A 135 -15.17 5.78 -18.82
N ASN A 136 -16.08 5.83 -19.80
CA ASN A 136 -15.74 6.14 -21.18
C ASN A 136 -15.13 7.56 -21.28
N GLY A 137 -13.97 7.66 -21.95
CA GLY A 137 -13.25 8.91 -22.11
C GLY A 137 -12.49 9.42 -20.88
N ARG A 138 -12.50 8.71 -19.76
CA ARG A 138 -11.63 9.04 -18.62
C ARG A 138 -10.18 8.63 -18.88
N PRO A 139 -9.19 9.29 -18.24
CA PRO A 139 -7.79 8.89 -18.32
C PRO A 139 -7.60 7.40 -18.00
N LEU A 140 -6.66 6.75 -18.70
CA LEU A 140 -6.42 5.31 -18.59
C LEU A 140 -6.02 4.93 -17.16
N GLU A 141 -5.23 5.75 -16.48
CA GLU A 141 -4.84 5.56 -15.07
C GLU A 141 -6.05 5.41 -14.15
N HIS A 142 -7.05 6.28 -14.31
CA HIS A 142 -8.27 6.23 -13.52
C HIS A 142 -9.12 4.98 -13.83
N GLN A 143 -9.16 4.57 -15.10
CA GLN A 143 -9.85 3.35 -15.52
C GLN A 143 -9.17 2.11 -14.92
N LEU A 144 -7.83 2.05 -14.98
CA LEU A 144 -7.03 0.95 -14.42
C LEU A 144 -7.19 0.86 -12.91
N ARG A 145 -7.06 1.99 -12.20
CA ARG A 145 -7.27 2.03 -10.74
C ARG A 145 -8.67 1.51 -10.36
N ARG A 146 -9.71 1.97 -11.06
CA ARG A 146 -11.08 1.46 -10.87
C ARG A 146 -11.20 -0.01 -11.19
N PHE A 147 -10.57 -0.46 -12.26
CA PHE A 147 -10.58 -1.86 -12.68
C PHE A 147 -9.98 -2.76 -11.61
N MET A 148 -8.83 -2.40 -11.07
CA MET A 148 -8.13 -3.16 -10.02
C MET A 148 -8.90 -3.15 -8.71
N GLY A 149 -9.46 -2.02 -8.29
CA GLY A 149 -10.28 -1.88 -7.09
C GLY A 149 -11.67 -2.53 -7.18
N SER A 150 -12.09 -3.01 -8.37
CA SER A 150 -13.40 -3.64 -8.57
C SER A 150 -13.37 -5.14 -8.30
N GLY A 151 -13.27 -5.54 -7.05
CA GLY A 151 -13.33 -6.94 -6.63
C GLY A 151 -12.08 -7.38 -5.87
N GLY A 152 -12.29 -8.01 -4.71
CA GLY A 152 -11.22 -8.35 -3.78
C GLY A 152 -10.10 -9.19 -4.39
N SER A 153 -10.44 -10.24 -5.15
CA SER A 153 -9.43 -11.12 -5.78
C SER A 153 -8.57 -10.39 -6.84
N ARG A 154 -9.17 -9.46 -7.57
CA ARG A 154 -8.45 -8.67 -8.57
C ARG A 154 -7.48 -7.70 -7.90
N LYS A 155 -7.92 -7.03 -6.83
CA LYS A 155 -7.06 -6.14 -6.04
C LYS A 155 -5.81 -6.86 -5.54
N LEU A 156 -5.96 -8.06 -4.98
CA LEU A 156 -4.84 -8.88 -4.50
C LEU A 156 -3.90 -9.31 -5.64
N LYS A 157 -4.48 -9.78 -6.75
CA LYS A 157 -3.72 -10.23 -7.94
C LYS A 157 -2.82 -9.12 -8.46
N TYR A 158 -3.37 -7.91 -8.67
CA TYR A 158 -2.61 -6.80 -9.24
C TYR A 158 -1.67 -6.13 -8.25
N ALA A 159 -1.93 -6.16 -6.94
CA ALA A 159 -0.95 -5.74 -5.95
C ALA A 159 0.38 -6.51 -6.10
N LEU A 160 0.31 -7.83 -6.28
CA LEU A 160 1.48 -8.66 -6.54
C LEU A 160 2.11 -8.36 -7.90
N LEU A 161 1.34 -8.47 -8.99
CA LEU A 161 1.85 -8.38 -10.36
C LEU A 161 2.50 -7.03 -10.67
N LEU A 162 1.94 -5.92 -10.16
CA LEU A 162 2.50 -4.60 -10.39
C LEU A 162 3.81 -4.42 -9.62
N VAL A 163 3.89 -4.90 -8.37
CA VAL A 163 5.15 -4.85 -7.62
C VAL A 163 6.21 -5.70 -8.30
N GLU A 164 5.88 -6.89 -8.80
CA GLU A 164 6.81 -7.75 -9.52
C GLU A 164 7.34 -7.12 -10.82
N ALA A 165 6.56 -6.23 -11.45
CA ALA A 165 6.94 -5.56 -12.70
C ALA A 165 7.78 -4.28 -12.50
N LEU A 166 7.89 -3.75 -11.26
CA LEU A 166 8.67 -2.54 -11.00
C LEU A 166 10.17 -2.76 -11.24
N GLU A 167 10.83 -1.81 -11.87
CA GLU A 167 12.28 -1.71 -11.77
C GLU A 167 12.69 -1.11 -10.42
N PRO A 168 13.91 -1.40 -9.90
CA PRO A 168 14.34 -0.89 -8.59
C PRO A 168 14.19 0.64 -8.43
N ALA A 169 14.44 1.40 -9.50
CA ALA A 169 14.31 2.87 -9.50
C ALA A 169 12.86 3.37 -9.58
N GLN A 170 11.90 2.49 -9.87
CA GLN A 170 10.48 2.84 -10.01
C GLN A 170 9.67 2.60 -8.73
N VAL A 171 10.28 2.04 -7.69
CA VAL A 171 9.55 1.73 -6.45
C VAL A 171 8.95 3.02 -5.87
N PRO A 172 7.62 3.07 -5.66
CA PRO A 172 6.97 4.23 -5.06
C PRO A 172 7.59 4.60 -3.71
N ARG A 173 7.81 5.89 -3.49
CA ARG A 173 8.46 6.39 -2.28
C ARG A 173 7.84 5.89 -0.96
N PRO A 174 6.49 5.90 -0.78
CA PRO A 174 5.90 5.40 0.46
C PRO A 174 6.21 3.93 0.72
N LEU A 175 6.16 3.10 -0.34
CA LEU A 175 6.43 1.67 -0.26
C LEU A 175 7.92 1.38 0.00
N ASP A 176 8.81 2.18 -0.58
CA ASP A 176 10.25 2.10 -0.33
C ASP A 176 10.59 2.44 1.12
N LEU A 177 10.06 3.56 1.60
CA LEU A 177 10.37 4.08 2.92
C LEU A 177 9.80 3.21 4.05
N VAL A 178 8.60 2.67 3.92
CA VAL A 178 8.02 1.80 4.96
C VAL A 178 8.86 0.53 5.18
N LEU A 179 9.42 -0.03 4.10
CA LEU A 179 10.34 -1.17 4.19
C LEU A 179 11.72 -0.80 4.73
N THR A 180 12.19 0.40 4.43
CA THR A 180 13.50 0.86 4.90
C THR A 180 13.48 1.24 6.39
N HIS A 181 12.30 1.58 6.92
CA HIS A 181 12.14 1.99 8.32
C HIS A 181 12.30 0.82 9.31
N VAL A 182 12.02 -0.42 8.89
CA VAL A 182 12.00 -1.63 9.73
C VAL A 182 13.18 -2.55 9.51
#